data_7c47753cf3ae1b7269f8a335e686e601
#
_entry.id   7c47753cf3ae1b7269f8a335e686e601
#
_cell.length_a   1.000
_cell.length_b   1.000
_cell.length_c   1.000
_cell.angle_alpha   90.00
_cell.angle_beta   90.00
_cell.angle_gamma   90.00
#
_symmetry.space_group_name_H-M   'P 1'
#
loop_
_entity.id
_entity.type
_entity.pdbx_description
1 polymer ?
#
loop_
_entity_poly.entity_id
_entity_poly.type
_entity_poly.pdbx_seq_one_letter_code
_entity_poly.pdbx_strand_id
1 'polypeptide(L)'
;MRCTVLGAGVSGLTCAVRLLESGHEVEVISDKFSPETVSDVAAALWYPFLTAPAERADEWGRVTYLELERLATEAPESGVTIRDGREYLREVTYLPSWKDDISHFRVLDGSEIPAGYAFGWEFRSPIIEMPKYMPWLRQRIESGGGTFRQLFVNDLAEVEGDVIVNCVGLGARELCNDNDVKPARGQIMFIDQDPGVGHYDPQPETLTYTIPRSDVTVLGGTAQIDDWDLEIRDEDNKKILEKVEAIWPEVDPTRIIGGTVGLRPSRTEVRLEEEVIEGIRVIHNYGHGGAGVTLSWGCADEVVSLVDQSL
;
A
#
# COMPACT_ATOMS: atom_id res chain seq x y z
N MET A 1 23.66 13.93 -4.50
CA MET A 1 22.76 15.07 -4.19
C MET A 1 22.21 14.90 -2.78
N ARG A 2 21.81 16.01 -2.15
CA ARG A 2 21.04 16.00 -0.89
C ARG A 2 19.55 15.95 -1.22
N CYS A 3 18.90 14.83 -0.96
CA CYS A 3 17.48 14.59 -1.21
C CYS A 3 16.70 14.69 0.10
N THR A 4 15.67 15.52 0.13
CA THR A 4 14.76 15.61 1.27
C THR A 4 13.45 14.94 0.92
N VAL A 5 13.15 13.85 1.63
CA VAL A 5 11.91 13.08 1.45
C VAL A 5 10.87 13.57 2.45
N LEU A 6 9.75 14.08 1.95
CA LEU A 6 8.61 14.49 2.78
C LEU A 6 7.60 13.36 2.92
N GLY A 7 7.32 12.98 4.18
CA GLY A 7 6.40 11.90 4.52
C GLY A 7 7.13 10.59 4.82
N ALA A 8 6.78 9.97 5.96
CA ALA A 8 7.35 8.72 6.48
C ALA A 8 6.39 7.53 6.35
N GLY A 9 5.45 7.58 5.41
CA GLY A 9 4.68 6.42 4.96
C GLY A 9 5.53 5.50 4.08
N VAL A 10 4.96 4.36 3.66
CA VAL A 10 5.66 3.36 2.84
C VAL A 10 6.29 3.97 1.59
N SER A 11 5.59 4.84 0.86
CA SER A 11 6.11 5.47 -0.36
C SER A 11 7.35 6.34 -0.08
N GLY A 12 7.34 7.13 1.00
CA GLY A 12 8.51 7.95 1.37
C GLY A 12 9.68 7.11 1.85
N LEU A 13 9.43 6.09 2.67
CA LEU A 13 10.50 5.24 3.20
C LEU A 13 11.16 4.38 2.11
N THR A 14 10.40 3.85 1.15
CA THR A 14 10.99 3.10 0.01
C THR A 14 11.78 4.02 -0.91
N CYS A 15 11.31 5.25 -1.17
CA CYS A 15 12.10 6.26 -1.89
C CYS A 15 13.41 6.58 -1.16
N ALA A 16 13.36 6.78 0.15
CA ALA A 16 14.55 7.08 0.95
C ALA A 16 15.59 5.93 0.89
N VAL A 17 15.14 4.67 0.95
CA VAL A 17 16.00 3.50 0.81
C VAL A 17 16.67 3.51 -0.57
N ARG A 18 15.91 3.63 -1.66
CA ARG A 18 16.46 3.60 -3.03
C ARG A 18 17.41 4.74 -3.32
N LEU A 19 17.11 5.94 -2.83
CA LEU A 19 17.99 7.11 -2.96
C LEU A 19 19.33 6.89 -2.24
N LEU A 20 19.33 6.32 -1.03
CA LEU A 20 20.56 5.96 -0.31
C LEU A 20 21.35 4.89 -1.05
N GLU A 21 20.69 3.86 -1.59
CA GLU A 21 21.33 2.81 -2.39
C GLU A 21 21.97 3.35 -3.67
N SER A 22 21.41 4.43 -4.23
CA SER A 22 21.96 5.15 -5.38
C SER A 22 23.03 6.19 -5.01
N GLY A 23 23.43 6.26 -3.74
CA GLY A 23 24.51 7.11 -3.26
C GLY A 23 24.15 8.56 -2.99
N HIS A 24 22.88 8.88 -2.84
CA HIS A 24 22.44 10.21 -2.41
C HIS A 24 22.47 10.36 -0.88
N GLU A 25 22.58 11.59 -0.40
CA GLU A 25 22.36 11.93 1.00
C GLU A 25 20.85 12.13 1.22
N VAL A 26 20.27 11.50 2.27
CA VAL A 26 18.82 11.53 2.47
C VAL A 26 18.45 11.98 3.88
N GLU A 27 17.54 12.96 3.96
CA GLU A 27 16.79 13.31 5.16
C GLU A 27 15.31 13.04 4.94
N VAL A 28 14.66 12.30 5.84
CA VAL A 28 13.21 12.10 5.85
C VAL A 28 12.57 13.06 6.85
N ILE A 29 11.65 13.90 6.37
CA ILE A 29 10.90 14.86 7.19
C ILE A 29 9.43 14.44 7.21
N SER A 30 8.83 14.32 8.39
CA SER A 30 7.42 14.02 8.54
C SER A 30 6.87 14.56 9.85
N ASP A 31 5.60 14.89 9.90
CA ASP A 31 4.87 15.22 11.11
C ASP A 31 4.63 13.98 12.00
N LYS A 32 4.49 12.81 11.36
CA LYS A 32 4.24 11.52 12.00
C LYS A 32 5.16 10.45 11.46
N PHE A 33 5.51 9.53 12.34
CA PHE A 33 6.25 8.31 12.03
C PHE A 33 5.45 7.08 12.45
N SER A 34 5.84 5.89 11.98
CA SER A 34 5.28 4.64 12.47
C SER A 34 5.35 4.61 14.02
N PRO A 35 4.26 4.22 14.71
CA PRO A 35 3.04 3.58 14.19
C PRO A 35 1.86 4.52 13.86
N GLU A 36 2.09 5.80 13.59
CA GLU A 36 1.02 6.81 13.42
C GLU A 36 0.77 7.20 11.95
N THR A 37 1.38 6.50 10.99
CA THR A 37 1.17 6.78 9.56
C THR A 37 -0.03 6.01 9.00
N VAL A 38 -0.57 6.51 7.89
CA VAL A 38 -1.63 5.78 7.16
C VAL A 38 -1.15 4.39 6.70
N SER A 39 0.15 4.23 6.44
CA SER A 39 0.73 2.95 6.03
C SER A 39 0.67 1.88 7.12
N ASP A 40 0.71 2.27 8.39
CA ASP A 40 0.64 1.33 9.52
C ASP A 40 -0.72 0.62 9.62
N VAL A 41 -1.77 1.24 9.08
CA VAL A 41 -3.14 0.67 9.05
C VAL A 41 -3.35 -0.25 7.83
N ALA A 42 -2.42 -0.26 6.88
CA ALA A 42 -2.56 -1.13 5.71
C ALA A 42 -2.54 -2.61 6.09
N ALA A 43 -3.37 -3.41 5.44
CA ALA A 43 -3.60 -4.81 5.80
C ALA A 43 -2.35 -5.72 5.83
N ALA A 44 -1.34 -5.74 4.90
CA ALA A 44 -1.26 -5.31 3.53
C ALA A 44 -0.98 -6.52 2.64
N LEU A 45 -1.42 -6.41 1.41
CA LEU A 45 -1.25 -7.43 0.38
C LEU A 45 -0.68 -6.74 -0.86
N TRP A 46 0.24 -7.41 -1.58
CA TRP A 46 0.54 -6.98 -2.92
C TRP A 46 -0.64 -7.34 -3.84
N TYR A 47 -1.33 -6.33 -4.31
CA TYR A 47 -2.43 -6.46 -5.25
C TYR A 47 -2.66 -5.12 -5.97
N PRO A 48 -2.57 -5.05 -7.32
CA PRO A 48 -2.82 -3.84 -8.09
C PRO A 48 -4.31 -3.49 -8.10
N PHE A 49 -4.75 -2.72 -7.11
CA PHE A 49 -6.15 -2.38 -6.88
C PHE A 49 -6.48 -0.97 -7.37
N LEU A 50 -7.34 -0.87 -8.40
CA LEU A 50 -7.95 0.38 -8.88
C LEU A 50 -6.97 1.56 -8.98
N THR A 51 -5.83 1.34 -9.64
CA THR A 51 -4.77 2.35 -9.76
C THR A 51 -4.63 2.81 -11.20
N ALA A 52 -4.46 4.11 -11.39
CA ALA A 52 -4.21 4.73 -12.69
C ALA A 52 -2.94 5.60 -12.63
N PRO A 53 -2.23 5.78 -13.75
CA PRO A 53 -2.54 5.17 -15.07
C PRO A 53 -2.14 3.68 -15.10
N ALA A 54 -2.97 2.84 -15.71
CA ALA A 54 -2.86 1.37 -15.59
C ALA A 54 -1.50 0.82 -16.04
N GLU A 55 -0.98 1.27 -17.18
CA GLU A 55 0.31 0.78 -17.72
C GLU A 55 1.48 1.05 -16.77
N ARG A 56 1.54 2.24 -16.15
CA ARG A 56 2.57 2.57 -15.17
C ARG A 56 2.36 1.80 -13.86
N ALA A 57 1.10 1.65 -13.45
CA ALA A 57 0.75 0.91 -12.23
C ALA A 57 1.14 -0.58 -12.35
N ASP A 58 0.95 -1.20 -13.51
CA ASP A 58 1.39 -2.57 -13.79
C ASP A 58 2.92 -2.68 -13.69
N GLU A 59 3.69 -1.76 -14.28
CA GLU A 59 5.15 -1.77 -14.20
C GLU A 59 5.65 -1.53 -12.76
N TRP A 60 5.12 -0.51 -12.05
CA TRP A 60 5.50 -0.29 -10.65
C TRP A 60 5.12 -1.47 -9.76
N GLY A 61 3.95 -2.08 -10.01
CA GLY A 61 3.49 -3.27 -9.30
C GLY A 61 4.41 -4.45 -9.51
N ARG A 62 4.82 -4.69 -10.77
CA ARG A 62 5.75 -5.77 -11.14
C ARG A 62 7.11 -5.61 -10.44
N VAL A 63 7.71 -4.43 -10.49
CA VAL A 63 8.98 -4.14 -9.80
C VAL A 63 8.84 -4.38 -8.29
N THR A 64 7.75 -3.89 -7.72
CA THR A 64 7.47 -4.08 -6.29
C THR A 64 7.26 -5.54 -5.92
N TYR A 65 6.57 -6.33 -6.74
CA TYR A 65 6.38 -7.77 -6.51
C TYR A 65 7.72 -8.49 -6.40
N LEU A 66 8.62 -8.26 -7.36
CA LEU A 66 9.94 -8.89 -7.40
C LEU A 66 10.78 -8.53 -6.16
N GLU A 67 10.75 -7.27 -5.74
CA GLU A 67 11.46 -6.84 -4.53
C GLU A 67 10.86 -7.47 -3.27
N LEU A 68 9.53 -7.51 -3.14
CA LEU A 68 8.87 -8.14 -1.99
C LEU A 68 9.11 -9.66 -1.95
N GLU A 69 9.11 -10.35 -3.10
CA GLU A 69 9.44 -11.78 -3.19
C GLU A 69 10.90 -12.02 -2.75
N ARG A 70 11.84 -11.16 -3.16
CA ARG A 70 13.22 -11.19 -2.71
C ARG A 70 13.30 -10.97 -1.19
N LEU A 71 12.62 -9.96 -0.65
CA LEU A 71 12.62 -9.66 0.79
C LEU A 71 12.06 -10.81 1.62
N ALA A 72 11.01 -11.48 1.16
CA ALA A 72 10.45 -12.64 1.86
C ALA A 72 11.47 -13.78 2.05
N THR A 73 12.47 -13.86 1.16
CA THR A 73 13.52 -14.90 1.20
C THR A 73 14.79 -14.43 1.91
N GLU A 74 15.24 -13.21 1.59
CA GLU A 74 16.55 -12.69 2.01
C GLU A 74 16.51 -11.87 3.31
N ALA A 75 15.34 -11.34 3.68
CA ALA A 75 15.14 -10.48 4.84
C ALA A 75 13.83 -10.82 5.58
N PRO A 76 13.68 -12.04 6.14
CA PRO A 76 12.44 -12.47 6.81
C PRO A 76 12.06 -11.57 8.00
N GLU A 77 13.03 -10.88 8.61
CA GLU A 77 12.80 -9.89 9.65
C GLU A 77 12.01 -8.65 9.16
N SER A 78 11.93 -8.43 7.85
CA SER A 78 11.11 -7.37 7.26
C SER A 78 9.62 -7.55 7.52
N GLY A 79 9.18 -8.77 7.85
CA GLY A 79 7.76 -9.09 7.98
C GLY A 79 7.05 -9.32 6.65
N VAL A 80 7.80 -9.47 5.55
CA VAL A 80 7.25 -9.90 4.25
C VAL A 80 7.21 -11.41 4.20
N THR A 81 6.04 -11.96 3.85
CA THR A 81 5.81 -13.40 3.67
C THR A 81 5.08 -13.65 2.37
N ILE A 82 5.22 -14.86 1.82
CA ILE A 82 4.49 -15.26 0.62
C ILE A 82 3.34 -16.18 1.02
N ARG A 83 2.12 -15.86 0.55
CA ARG A 83 0.91 -16.65 0.82
C ARG A 83 0.14 -16.89 -0.47
N ASP A 84 -0.56 -18.01 -0.51
CA ASP A 84 -1.54 -18.27 -1.55
C ASP A 84 -2.85 -17.54 -1.22
N GLY A 85 -3.51 -17.01 -2.24
CA GLY A 85 -4.77 -16.32 -2.14
C GLY A 85 -5.71 -16.68 -3.27
N ARG A 86 -7.00 -16.58 -3.03
CA ARG A 86 -8.06 -16.87 -4.00
C ARG A 86 -8.90 -15.64 -4.22
N GLU A 87 -9.02 -15.25 -5.46
CA GLU A 87 -9.91 -14.18 -5.87
C GLU A 87 -11.15 -14.76 -6.54
N TYR A 88 -12.30 -14.17 -6.22
CA TYR A 88 -13.58 -14.61 -6.72
C TYR A 88 -14.30 -13.49 -7.45
N LEU A 89 -14.86 -13.81 -8.61
CA LEU A 89 -15.59 -12.89 -9.46
C LEU A 89 -17.02 -13.36 -9.68
N ARG A 90 -17.98 -12.44 -9.64
CA ARG A 90 -19.39 -12.74 -9.91
C ARG A 90 -19.66 -12.96 -11.39
N GLU A 91 -18.85 -12.38 -12.25
CA GLU A 91 -18.92 -12.53 -13.71
C GLU A 91 -17.53 -12.80 -14.27
N VAL A 92 -17.47 -13.62 -15.32
CA VAL A 92 -16.22 -13.86 -16.05
C VAL A 92 -15.99 -12.71 -17.01
N THR A 93 -15.11 -11.79 -16.69
CA THR A 93 -14.85 -10.62 -17.52
C THR A 93 -13.47 -10.63 -18.17
N TYR A 94 -12.42 -10.99 -17.42
CA TYR A 94 -11.03 -10.96 -17.88
C TYR A 94 -10.13 -11.78 -16.96
N LEU A 95 -8.92 -12.07 -17.40
CA LEU A 95 -7.81 -12.47 -16.52
C LEU A 95 -6.95 -11.23 -16.23
N PRO A 96 -6.36 -11.13 -15.02
CA PRO A 96 -5.57 -9.96 -14.66
C PRO A 96 -4.32 -9.83 -15.54
N SER A 97 -3.91 -8.58 -15.85
CA SER A 97 -2.70 -8.27 -16.63
C SER A 97 -1.45 -8.84 -16.00
N TRP A 98 -1.36 -8.78 -14.68
CA TRP A 98 -0.21 -9.20 -13.87
C TRP A 98 -0.06 -10.72 -13.69
N LYS A 99 -0.95 -11.56 -14.24
CA LYS A 99 -0.93 -13.03 -14.02
C LYS A 99 0.36 -13.72 -14.45
N ASP A 100 1.05 -13.17 -15.45
CA ASP A 100 2.29 -13.72 -15.98
C ASP A 100 3.55 -13.16 -15.27
N ASP A 101 3.39 -12.17 -14.39
CA ASP A 101 4.46 -11.50 -13.64
C ASP A 101 4.71 -12.11 -12.26
N ILE A 102 3.84 -13.03 -11.83
CA ILE A 102 3.89 -13.62 -10.49
C ILE A 102 4.31 -15.09 -10.52
N SER A 103 4.82 -15.60 -9.39
CA SER A 103 5.41 -16.95 -9.31
C SER A 103 4.39 -18.09 -9.42
N HIS A 104 3.10 -17.83 -9.15
CA HIS A 104 2.05 -18.84 -9.25
C HIS A 104 0.70 -18.20 -9.58
N PHE A 105 0.05 -18.73 -10.61
CA PHE A 105 -1.32 -18.37 -11.01
C PHE A 105 -2.03 -19.59 -11.60
N ARG A 106 -3.26 -19.87 -11.17
CA ARG A 106 -4.14 -20.86 -11.79
C ARG A 106 -5.60 -20.43 -11.70
N VAL A 107 -6.39 -20.81 -12.68
CA VAL A 107 -7.86 -20.69 -12.61
C VAL A 107 -8.40 -21.77 -11.67
N LEU A 108 -9.39 -21.42 -10.85
CA LEU A 108 -10.07 -22.33 -9.93
C LEU A 108 -11.03 -23.25 -10.66
N ASP A 109 -11.15 -24.49 -10.19
CA ASP A 109 -12.22 -25.38 -10.61
C ASP A 109 -13.56 -24.95 -9.98
N GLY A 110 -14.67 -25.24 -10.66
CA GLY A 110 -16.00 -24.81 -10.20
C GLY A 110 -16.37 -25.26 -8.78
N SER A 111 -15.79 -26.38 -8.29
CA SER A 111 -15.99 -26.85 -6.92
C SER A 111 -15.23 -26.04 -5.86
N GLU A 112 -14.27 -25.21 -6.26
CA GLU A 112 -13.47 -24.34 -5.39
C GLU A 112 -14.06 -22.94 -5.27
N ILE A 113 -15.12 -22.64 -6.04
CA ILE A 113 -15.74 -21.31 -6.13
C ILE A 113 -16.91 -21.24 -5.15
N PRO A 114 -16.95 -20.24 -4.26
CA PRO A 114 -18.05 -20.05 -3.32
C PRO A 114 -19.40 -19.81 -4.04
N ALA A 115 -20.49 -20.13 -3.37
CA ALA A 115 -21.82 -19.85 -3.88
C ALA A 115 -22.04 -18.36 -4.16
N GLY A 116 -22.61 -18.02 -5.31
CA GLY A 116 -22.83 -16.64 -5.74
C GLY A 116 -21.69 -16.01 -6.56
N TYR A 117 -20.60 -16.76 -6.77
CA TYR A 117 -19.52 -16.40 -7.68
C TYR A 117 -19.52 -17.31 -8.91
N ALA A 118 -19.05 -16.83 -10.04
CA ALA A 118 -19.04 -17.54 -11.31
C ALA A 118 -17.64 -17.97 -11.75
N PHE A 119 -16.61 -17.30 -11.24
CA PHE A 119 -15.23 -17.51 -11.68
C PHE A 119 -14.26 -17.17 -10.55
N GLY A 120 -13.01 -17.60 -10.67
CA GLY A 120 -11.96 -17.25 -9.73
C GLY A 120 -10.62 -17.81 -10.13
N TRP A 121 -9.58 -17.32 -9.46
CA TRP A 121 -8.22 -17.83 -9.59
C TRP A 121 -7.51 -17.89 -8.25
N GLU A 122 -6.50 -18.72 -8.19
CA GLU A 122 -5.55 -18.77 -7.09
C GLU A 122 -4.23 -18.17 -7.56
N PHE A 123 -3.63 -17.39 -6.71
CA PHE A 123 -2.36 -16.72 -6.99
C PHE A 123 -1.51 -16.64 -5.73
N ARG A 124 -0.20 -16.53 -5.95
CA ARG A 124 0.75 -16.36 -4.85
C ARG A 124 1.15 -14.91 -4.72
N SER A 125 1.01 -14.34 -3.52
CA SER A 125 1.25 -12.92 -3.29
C SER A 125 2.04 -12.64 -2.03
N PRO A 126 2.92 -11.63 -2.04
CA PRO A 126 3.50 -11.06 -0.84
C PRO A 126 2.42 -10.48 0.09
N ILE A 127 2.51 -10.87 1.35
CA ILE A 127 1.78 -10.26 2.47
C ILE A 127 2.79 -9.52 3.33
N ILE A 128 2.48 -8.30 3.68
CA ILE A 128 3.39 -7.39 4.36
C ILE A 128 2.81 -7.04 5.74
N GLU A 129 3.49 -7.46 6.80
CA GLU A 129 3.14 -7.12 8.17
C GLU A 129 3.64 -5.72 8.51
N MET A 130 2.81 -4.71 8.30
CA MET A 130 3.20 -3.31 8.46
C MET A 130 3.82 -2.97 9.82
N PRO A 131 3.38 -3.56 10.96
CA PRO A 131 4.05 -3.35 12.25
C PRO A 131 5.50 -3.80 12.32
N LYS A 132 5.94 -4.70 11.42
CA LYS A 132 7.34 -5.13 11.27
C LYS A 132 8.03 -4.36 10.14
N TYR A 133 7.32 -4.18 9.03
CA TYR A 133 7.87 -3.63 7.80
C TYR A 133 8.28 -2.16 7.92
N MET A 134 7.43 -1.33 8.54
CA MET A 134 7.72 0.10 8.69
C MET A 134 8.96 0.37 9.57
N PRO A 135 9.11 -0.26 10.76
CA PRO A 135 10.33 -0.15 11.55
C PRO A 135 11.56 -0.71 10.83
N TRP A 136 11.41 -1.80 10.06
CA TRP A 136 12.51 -2.37 9.27
C TRP A 136 13.00 -1.40 8.17
N LEU A 137 12.09 -0.75 7.44
CA LEU A 137 12.46 0.29 6.47
C LEU A 137 13.20 1.45 7.13
N ARG A 138 12.72 1.90 8.29
CA ARG A 138 13.39 2.95 9.07
C ARG A 138 14.81 2.54 9.46
N GLN A 139 14.99 1.35 10.00
CA GLN A 139 16.31 0.83 10.38
C GLN A 139 17.25 0.75 9.17
N ARG A 140 16.75 0.34 7.99
CA ARG A 140 17.53 0.29 6.75
C ARG A 140 18.01 1.66 6.31
N ILE A 141 17.16 2.69 6.44
CA ILE A 141 17.52 4.08 6.14
C ILE A 141 18.59 4.58 7.12
N GLU A 142 18.40 4.38 8.43
CA GLU A 142 19.36 4.79 9.46
C GLU A 142 20.72 4.08 9.28
N SER A 143 20.71 2.79 8.95
CA SER A 143 21.92 2.01 8.67
C SER A 143 22.62 2.45 7.39
N GLY A 144 21.89 2.98 6.42
CA GLY A 144 22.42 3.57 5.19
C GLY A 144 22.93 5.01 5.35
N GLY A 145 22.85 5.58 6.55
CA GLY A 145 23.30 6.95 6.84
C GLY A 145 22.23 8.03 6.66
N GLY A 146 20.99 7.65 6.35
CA GLY A 146 19.87 8.59 6.27
C GLY A 146 19.43 9.09 7.65
N THR A 147 18.84 10.26 7.68
CA THR A 147 18.40 10.94 8.92
C THR A 147 16.90 11.18 8.92
N PHE A 148 16.35 11.40 10.11
CA PHE A 148 14.92 11.66 10.31
C PHE A 148 14.74 12.96 11.10
N ARG A 149 13.77 13.77 10.67
CA ARG A 149 13.39 14.98 11.39
C ARG A 149 11.87 15.08 11.51
N GLN A 150 11.38 15.28 12.73
CA GLN A 150 9.94 15.48 12.95
C GLN A 150 9.62 16.96 12.75
N LEU A 151 8.85 17.24 11.71
CA LEU A 151 8.42 18.60 11.36
C LEU A 151 7.16 18.51 10.49
N PHE A 152 6.19 19.35 10.78
CA PHE A 152 5.07 19.61 9.88
C PHE A 152 5.47 20.69 8.87
N VAL A 153 5.44 20.36 7.58
CA VAL A 153 5.82 21.26 6.49
C VAL A 153 4.56 21.87 5.89
N ASN A 154 4.47 23.20 5.94
CA ASN A 154 3.35 23.95 5.35
C ASN A 154 3.67 24.51 3.96
N ASP A 155 4.94 24.69 3.64
CA ASP A 155 5.41 25.27 2.40
C ASP A 155 6.66 24.54 1.92
N LEU A 156 6.69 24.16 0.65
CA LEU A 156 7.86 23.53 0.03
C LEU A 156 9.08 24.45 -0.02
N ALA A 157 8.86 25.76 -0.05
CA ALA A 157 9.94 26.75 -0.03
C ALA A 157 10.74 26.77 1.30
N GLU A 158 10.17 26.22 2.38
CA GLU A 158 10.85 26.12 3.68
C GLU A 158 11.75 24.87 3.79
N VAL A 159 11.73 24.00 2.79
CA VAL A 159 12.44 22.72 2.80
C VAL A 159 13.79 22.86 2.11
N GLU A 160 14.85 22.52 2.81
CA GLU A 160 16.21 22.50 2.26
C GLU A 160 16.51 21.18 1.56
N GLY A 161 17.25 21.24 0.44
CA GLY A 161 17.71 20.08 -0.33
C GLY A 161 18.03 20.49 -1.76
N ASP A 162 18.77 19.65 -2.47
CA ASP A 162 18.95 19.80 -3.92
C ASP A 162 17.69 19.36 -4.68
N VAL A 163 17.01 18.35 -4.11
CA VAL A 163 15.74 17.79 -4.60
C VAL A 163 14.83 17.48 -3.43
N ILE A 164 13.55 17.82 -3.53
CA ILE A 164 12.50 17.42 -2.61
C ILE A 164 11.71 16.27 -3.23
N VAL A 165 11.55 15.16 -2.50
CA VAL A 165 10.67 14.04 -2.89
C VAL A 165 9.42 14.10 -2.04
N ASN A 166 8.31 14.49 -2.65
CA ASN A 166 7.05 14.73 -1.95
C ASN A 166 6.17 13.47 -1.90
N CYS A 167 6.17 12.80 -0.74
CA CYS A 167 5.41 11.59 -0.43
C CYS A 167 4.40 11.80 0.71
N VAL A 168 3.86 12.99 0.87
CA VAL A 168 3.02 13.37 2.03
C VAL A 168 1.59 12.80 2.01
N GLY A 169 1.23 12.00 1.00
CA GLY A 169 -0.07 11.34 0.92
C GLY A 169 -1.23 12.35 0.93
N LEU A 170 -2.15 12.26 1.91
CA LEU A 170 -3.28 13.19 2.03
C LEU A 170 -2.84 14.65 2.25
N GLY A 171 -1.69 14.87 2.87
CA GLY A 171 -1.15 16.22 3.09
C GLY A 171 -0.85 16.99 1.79
N ALA A 172 -0.77 16.29 0.64
CA ALA A 172 -0.58 16.93 -0.66
C ALA A 172 -1.79 17.81 -1.06
N ARG A 173 -2.96 17.54 -0.48
CA ARG A 173 -4.15 18.36 -0.71
C ARG A 173 -3.91 19.84 -0.34
N GLU A 174 -3.33 20.07 0.82
CA GLU A 174 -3.01 21.40 1.30
C GLU A 174 -1.64 21.87 0.78
N LEU A 175 -0.60 21.06 0.92
CA LEU A 175 0.78 21.43 0.58
C LEU A 175 0.97 21.75 -0.90
N CYS A 176 0.26 21.08 -1.80
CA CYS A 176 0.34 21.27 -3.25
C CYS A 176 -0.93 21.88 -3.84
N ASN A 177 -1.90 22.28 -3.00
CA ASN A 177 -3.24 22.75 -3.42
C ASN A 177 -3.91 21.74 -4.42
N ASP A 178 -3.70 20.43 -4.18
CA ASP A 178 -4.20 19.34 -5.06
C ASP A 178 -5.56 18.84 -4.57
N ASN A 179 -6.63 19.44 -5.10
CA ASN A 179 -8.00 19.12 -4.73
C ASN A 179 -8.49 17.76 -5.23
N ASP A 180 -7.73 17.07 -6.09
CA ASP A 180 -8.03 15.71 -6.52
C ASP A 180 -7.66 14.68 -5.43
N VAL A 181 -6.77 15.04 -4.50
CA VAL A 181 -6.45 14.19 -3.34
C VAL A 181 -7.61 14.16 -2.36
N LYS A 182 -8.17 12.97 -2.13
CA LYS A 182 -9.30 12.71 -1.22
C LYS A 182 -9.04 11.47 -0.38
N PRO A 183 -9.55 11.41 0.86
CA PRO A 183 -9.51 10.18 1.61
C PRO A 183 -10.46 9.14 1.02
N ALA A 184 -10.03 7.89 0.98
CA ALA A 184 -10.92 6.76 0.90
C ALA A 184 -10.86 6.01 2.24
N ARG A 185 -11.87 6.25 3.08
CA ARG A 185 -11.95 5.65 4.41
C ARG A 185 -12.07 4.13 4.29
N GLY A 186 -11.19 3.41 4.98
CA GLY A 186 -11.17 1.96 5.04
C GLY A 186 -11.18 1.46 6.47
N GLN A 187 -12.24 0.75 6.83
CA GLN A 187 -12.34 0.03 8.10
C GLN A 187 -11.97 -1.43 7.90
N ILE A 188 -11.22 -1.98 8.84
CA ILE A 188 -10.79 -3.38 8.89
C ILE A 188 -10.98 -3.94 10.30
N MET A 189 -11.08 -5.27 10.37
CA MET A 189 -11.14 -6.01 11.62
C MET A 189 -9.96 -6.98 11.71
N PHE A 190 -9.62 -7.38 12.91
CA PHE A 190 -8.60 -8.37 13.20
C PHE A 190 -9.23 -9.60 13.85
N ILE A 191 -8.85 -10.78 13.36
CA ILE A 191 -9.33 -12.07 13.90
C ILE A 191 -8.15 -12.99 14.21
N ASP A 192 -8.23 -13.69 15.34
CA ASP A 192 -7.27 -14.72 15.74
C ASP A 192 -7.69 -16.09 15.14
N GLN A 193 -7.69 -16.16 13.81
CA GLN A 193 -7.98 -17.38 13.05
C GLN A 193 -7.29 -17.29 11.68
N ASP A 194 -6.55 -18.33 11.29
CA ASP A 194 -5.90 -18.41 9.98
C ASP A 194 -6.81 -19.16 8.99
N PRO A 195 -7.20 -18.57 7.86
CA PRO A 195 -7.99 -19.24 6.82
C PRO A 195 -7.17 -20.25 6.00
N GLY A 196 -5.85 -20.32 6.19
CA GLY A 196 -4.92 -21.12 5.38
C GLY A 196 -4.56 -20.41 4.06
N VAL A 197 -5.55 -19.94 3.32
CA VAL A 197 -5.40 -19.12 2.10
C VAL A 197 -6.13 -17.79 2.25
N GLY A 198 -5.63 -16.73 1.62
CA GLY A 198 -6.36 -15.48 1.55
C GLY A 198 -7.59 -15.58 0.63
N HIS A 199 -8.65 -14.85 0.94
CA HIS A 199 -9.86 -14.80 0.11
C HIS A 199 -10.15 -13.36 -0.28
N TYR A 200 -10.45 -13.09 -1.57
CA TYR A 200 -10.59 -11.75 -2.10
C TYR A 200 -11.79 -11.63 -3.05
N ASP A 201 -12.59 -10.59 -2.85
CA ASP A 201 -13.53 -10.03 -3.82
C ASP A 201 -13.20 -8.54 -3.97
N PRO A 202 -12.41 -8.15 -5.00
CA PRO A 202 -11.89 -6.79 -5.13
C PRO A 202 -12.87 -5.83 -5.78
N GLN A 203 -14.09 -6.23 -6.11
CA GLN A 203 -15.06 -5.34 -6.74
C GLN A 203 -15.46 -4.22 -5.79
N PRO A 204 -15.57 -2.95 -6.24
CA PRO A 204 -15.81 -1.81 -5.37
C PRO A 204 -17.04 -1.93 -4.48
N GLU A 205 -18.13 -2.48 -5.03
CA GLU A 205 -19.42 -2.62 -4.34
C GLU A 205 -19.39 -3.71 -3.27
N THR A 206 -18.57 -4.74 -3.48
CA THR A 206 -18.51 -5.92 -2.62
C THR A 206 -17.16 -6.08 -1.92
N LEU A 207 -16.26 -5.12 -2.06
CA LEU A 207 -14.88 -5.19 -1.55
C LEU A 207 -14.78 -5.99 -0.26
N THR A 208 -14.17 -7.17 -0.37
CA THR A 208 -14.00 -8.11 0.73
C THR A 208 -12.64 -8.78 0.62
N TYR A 209 -11.96 -8.92 1.74
CA TYR A 209 -10.71 -9.66 1.79
C TYR A 209 -10.44 -10.27 3.15
N THR A 210 -9.73 -11.39 3.15
CA THR A 210 -9.08 -11.95 4.32
C THR A 210 -7.58 -12.04 4.03
N ILE A 211 -6.76 -11.38 4.83
CA ILE A 211 -5.30 -11.35 4.63
C ILE A 211 -4.64 -12.00 5.84
N PRO A 212 -4.18 -13.27 5.71
CA PRO A 212 -3.57 -14.02 6.81
C PRO A 212 -2.12 -13.56 7.03
N ARG A 213 -1.89 -12.81 8.10
CA ARG A 213 -0.58 -12.44 8.62
C ARG A 213 -0.10 -13.50 9.62
N SER A 214 1.13 -13.40 10.13
CA SER A 214 1.64 -14.33 11.14
C SER A 214 1.04 -14.11 12.53
N ASP A 215 0.55 -12.91 12.81
CA ASP A 215 -0.01 -12.50 14.10
C ASP A 215 -1.55 -12.56 14.13
N VAL A 216 -2.20 -12.16 13.06
CA VAL A 216 -3.66 -12.08 12.93
C VAL A 216 -4.06 -12.26 11.47
N THR A 217 -5.33 -12.58 11.22
CA THR A 217 -5.93 -12.37 9.89
C THR A 217 -6.65 -11.02 9.86
N VAL A 218 -6.38 -10.22 8.84
CA VAL A 218 -7.09 -8.96 8.60
C VAL A 218 -8.31 -9.23 7.77
N LEU A 219 -9.48 -8.83 8.26
CA LEU A 219 -10.75 -8.88 7.55
C LEU A 219 -11.09 -7.48 7.04
N GLY A 220 -11.37 -7.35 5.77
CA GLY A 220 -11.76 -6.07 5.18
C GLY A 220 -12.78 -6.21 4.06
N GLY A 221 -13.30 -5.16 3.52
CA GLY A 221 -13.10 -3.83 4.05
C GLY A 221 -14.14 -2.86 3.52
N THR A 222 -13.92 -1.60 3.81
CA THR A 222 -14.69 -0.49 3.23
C THR A 222 -13.81 0.40 2.36
N ALA A 223 -14.44 1.17 1.46
CA ALA A 223 -13.80 2.19 0.64
C ALA A 223 -14.79 3.36 0.45
N GLN A 224 -14.89 4.21 1.47
CA GLN A 224 -15.83 5.34 1.49
C GLN A 224 -15.08 6.60 1.09
N ILE A 225 -15.33 7.06 -0.14
CA ILE A 225 -14.65 8.23 -0.71
C ILE A 225 -15.12 9.51 -0.02
N ASP A 226 -14.17 10.41 0.23
CA ASP A 226 -14.36 11.73 0.87
C ASP A 226 -14.94 11.65 2.29
N ASP A 227 -14.75 10.52 2.96
CA ASP A 227 -15.09 10.31 4.36
C ASP A 227 -13.81 10.41 5.22
N TRP A 228 -13.75 11.45 6.06
CA TRP A 228 -12.61 11.79 6.93
C TRP A 228 -12.72 11.21 8.35
N ASP A 229 -13.80 10.51 8.66
CA ASP A 229 -14.03 9.96 9.98
C ASP A 229 -13.10 8.77 10.28
N LEU A 230 -12.42 8.83 11.42
CA LEU A 230 -11.51 7.78 11.91
C LEU A 230 -12.13 6.87 12.96
N GLU A 231 -13.39 7.13 13.35
CA GLU A 231 -14.08 6.30 14.33
C GLU A 231 -14.52 4.96 13.71
N ILE A 232 -14.41 3.89 14.51
CA ILE A 232 -14.93 2.58 14.12
C ILE A 232 -16.45 2.62 14.14
N ARG A 233 -17.07 2.15 13.06
CA ARG A 233 -18.54 2.06 12.95
C ARG A 233 -18.97 0.60 13.02
N ASP A 234 -19.85 0.27 13.94
CA ASP A 234 -20.39 -1.09 14.11
C ASP A 234 -21.14 -1.60 12.88
N GLU A 235 -21.80 -0.69 12.16
CA GLU A 235 -22.45 -1.02 10.90
C GLU A 235 -21.49 -1.48 9.81
N ASP A 236 -20.29 -0.89 9.75
CA ASP A 236 -19.24 -1.31 8.82
C ASP A 236 -18.66 -2.67 9.24
N ASN A 237 -18.42 -2.89 10.54
CA ASN A 237 -18.00 -4.19 11.07
C ASN A 237 -19.00 -5.30 10.69
N LYS A 238 -20.30 -5.05 10.87
CA LYS A 238 -21.34 -6.01 10.50
C LYS A 238 -21.31 -6.33 9.00
N LYS A 239 -21.22 -5.31 8.14
CA LYS A 239 -21.15 -5.48 6.68
C LYS A 239 -19.88 -6.23 6.25
N ILE A 240 -18.73 -5.94 6.88
CA ILE A 240 -17.48 -6.65 6.61
C ILE A 240 -17.66 -8.13 6.93
N LEU A 241 -18.18 -8.44 8.12
CA LEU A 241 -18.36 -9.84 8.55
C LEU A 241 -19.33 -10.61 7.65
N GLU A 242 -20.49 -10.04 7.31
CA GLU A 242 -21.46 -10.65 6.38
C GLU A 242 -20.84 -10.99 5.02
N LYS A 243 -19.96 -10.13 4.50
CA LYS A 243 -19.26 -10.38 3.24
C LYS A 243 -18.15 -11.42 3.38
N VAL A 244 -17.42 -11.41 4.50
CA VAL A 244 -16.36 -12.41 4.77
C VAL A 244 -16.98 -13.78 4.92
N GLU A 245 -18.10 -13.94 5.63
CA GLU A 245 -18.82 -15.23 5.76
C GLU A 245 -19.22 -15.82 4.40
N ALA A 246 -19.48 -14.99 3.40
CA ALA A 246 -19.83 -15.45 2.06
C ALA A 246 -18.66 -16.07 1.28
N ILE A 247 -17.42 -15.64 1.56
CA ILE A 247 -16.20 -16.17 0.88
C ILE A 247 -15.36 -17.08 1.77
N TRP A 248 -15.55 -17.02 3.09
CA TRP A 248 -14.91 -17.86 4.09
C TRP A 248 -15.94 -18.27 5.15
N PRO A 249 -16.77 -19.31 4.88
CA PRO A 249 -17.86 -19.73 5.78
C PRO A 249 -17.38 -20.26 7.14
N GLU A 250 -16.11 -20.65 7.27
CA GLU A 250 -15.53 -21.19 8.51
C GLU A 250 -15.07 -20.11 9.48
N VAL A 251 -15.27 -18.83 9.15
CA VAL A 251 -14.91 -17.72 10.05
C VAL A 251 -15.70 -17.81 11.36
N ASP A 252 -15.03 -17.68 12.48
CA ASP A 252 -15.63 -17.66 13.81
C ASP A 252 -15.66 -16.24 14.36
N PRO A 253 -16.81 -15.54 14.34
CA PRO A 253 -16.92 -14.16 14.81
C PRO A 253 -16.52 -13.96 16.28
N THR A 254 -16.55 -15.01 17.08
CA THR A 254 -16.17 -14.93 18.51
C THR A 254 -14.65 -14.76 18.70
N ARG A 255 -13.87 -14.96 17.65
CA ARG A 255 -12.41 -14.79 17.63
C ARG A 255 -11.96 -13.41 17.12
N ILE A 256 -12.87 -12.49 16.88
CA ILE A 256 -12.54 -11.10 16.52
C ILE A 256 -11.92 -10.44 17.75
N ILE A 257 -10.74 -9.84 17.56
CA ILE A 257 -9.93 -9.24 18.63
C ILE A 257 -9.82 -7.71 18.53
N GLY A 258 -10.35 -7.10 17.48
CA GLY A 258 -10.35 -5.64 17.30
C GLY A 258 -10.49 -5.21 15.86
N GLY A 259 -10.16 -3.96 15.61
CA GLY A 259 -10.20 -3.36 14.27
C GLY A 259 -9.60 -1.97 14.28
N THR A 260 -9.49 -1.38 13.11
CA THR A 260 -8.99 -0.02 12.94
C THR A 260 -9.53 0.64 11.67
N VAL A 261 -9.31 1.93 11.55
CA VAL A 261 -9.71 2.75 10.38
C VAL A 261 -8.50 3.47 9.83
N GLY A 262 -8.36 3.50 8.52
CA GLY A 262 -7.35 4.29 7.81
C GLY A 262 -7.94 5.09 6.66
N LEU A 263 -7.29 6.20 6.33
CA LEU A 263 -7.69 7.07 5.23
C LEU A 263 -6.69 6.91 4.07
N ARG A 264 -7.06 6.12 3.06
CA ARG A 264 -6.22 5.92 1.88
C ARG A 264 -6.11 7.22 1.09
N PRO A 265 -4.91 7.68 0.71
CA PRO A 265 -4.73 8.91 -0.07
C PRO A 265 -5.09 8.68 -1.54
N SER A 266 -6.38 8.73 -1.85
CA SER A 266 -6.88 8.50 -3.20
C SER A 266 -6.76 9.76 -4.06
N ARG A 267 -6.46 9.54 -5.34
CA ARG A 267 -6.43 10.52 -6.42
C ARG A 267 -6.89 9.83 -7.70
N THR A 268 -7.33 10.58 -8.70
CA THR A 268 -7.73 10.02 -10.00
C THR A 268 -6.61 9.20 -10.63
N GLU A 269 -5.38 9.71 -10.57
CA GLU A 269 -4.16 9.01 -11.00
C GLU A 269 -3.05 9.24 -9.99
N VAL A 270 -2.12 8.30 -9.85
CA VAL A 270 -0.90 8.51 -9.09
C VAL A 270 -0.14 9.69 -9.67
N ARG A 271 0.23 10.65 -8.84
CA ARG A 271 1.11 11.74 -9.23
C ARG A 271 2.55 11.33 -8.97
N LEU A 272 3.25 10.90 -10.03
CA LEU A 272 4.68 10.67 -10.01
C LEU A 272 5.30 11.42 -11.19
N GLU A 273 5.85 12.60 -10.89
CA GLU A 273 6.40 13.53 -11.87
C GLU A 273 7.32 14.56 -11.21
N GLU A 274 8.20 15.16 -11.99
CA GLU A 274 9.01 16.31 -11.56
C GLU A 274 8.30 17.62 -11.86
N GLU A 275 8.38 18.56 -10.92
CA GLU A 275 7.95 19.94 -11.07
C GLU A 275 9.02 20.89 -10.50
N VAL A 276 9.16 22.08 -11.06
CA VAL A 276 10.00 23.13 -10.48
C VAL A 276 9.11 24.20 -9.86
N ILE A 277 9.13 24.31 -8.55
CA ILE A 277 8.33 25.25 -7.77
C ILE A 277 9.28 26.28 -7.17
N GLU A 278 9.16 27.56 -7.58
CA GLU A 278 10.00 28.67 -7.11
C GLU A 278 11.52 28.40 -7.21
N GLY A 279 11.92 27.66 -8.23
CA GLY A 279 13.32 27.28 -8.46
C GLY A 279 13.78 26.03 -7.69
N ILE A 280 12.91 25.39 -6.92
CA ILE A 280 13.17 24.15 -6.18
C ILE A 280 12.68 22.98 -7.03
N ARG A 281 13.52 21.94 -7.19
CA ARG A 281 13.13 20.68 -7.82
C ARG A 281 12.30 19.85 -6.87
N VAL A 282 11.08 19.52 -7.26
CA VAL A 282 10.17 18.68 -6.49
C VAL A 282 9.77 17.48 -7.33
N ILE A 283 9.98 16.27 -6.82
CA ILE A 283 9.46 15.04 -7.39
C ILE A 283 8.28 14.62 -6.55
N HIS A 284 7.11 14.68 -7.13
CA HIS A 284 5.87 14.22 -6.48
C HIS A 284 5.78 12.70 -6.57
N ASN A 285 5.37 12.05 -5.49
CA ASN A 285 5.08 10.60 -5.44
C ASN A 285 3.96 10.35 -4.42
N TYR A 286 2.72 10.64 -4.80
CA TYR A 286 1.55 10.50 -3.94
C TYR A 286 0.27 10.18 -4.71
N GLY A 287 -0.82 9.93 -3.99
CA GLY A 287 -2.14 9.67 -4.58
C GLY A 287 -2.38 8.20 -4.94
N HIS A 288 -1.67 7.27 -4.27
CA HIS A 288 -1.71 5.83 -4.57
C HIS A 288 -2.99 5.12 -4.12
N GLY A 289 -3.90 5.80 -3.42
CA GLY A 289 -5.12 5.18 -2.92
C GLY A 289 -4.86 3.95 -2.05
N GLY A 290 -5.47 2.84 -2.40
CA GLY A 290 -5.29 1.55 -1.73
C GLY A 290 -4.04 0.77 -2.13
N ALA A 291 -3.30 1.20 -3.17
CA ALA A 291 -2.19 0.46 -3.76
C ALA A 291 -0.79 0.95 -3.33
N GLY A 292 -0.69 1.84 -2.33
CA GLY A 292 0.59 2.43 -1.94
C GLY A 292 1.69 1.41 -1.60
N VAL A 293 1.37 0.32 -0.92
CA VAL A 293 2.32 -0.77 -0.64
C VAL A 293 2.68 -1.53 -1.92
N THR A 294 1.68 -1.83 -2.74
CA THR A 294 1.83 -2.57 -4.00
C THR A 294 2.74 -1.88 -5.01
N LEU A 295 2.77 -0.54 -5.02
CA LEU A 295 3.52 0.24 -6.00
C LEU A 295 4.84 0.79 -5.46
N SER A 296 5.09 0.65 -4.16
CA SER A 296 6.07 1.43 -3.40
C SER A 296 7.49 1.38 -3.98
N TRP A 297 8.01 0.20 -4.30
CA TRP A 297 9.38 0.04 -4.80
C TRP A 297 9.51 0.47 -6.26
N GLY A 298 8.52 0.14 -7.10
CA GLY A 298 8.54 0.59 -8.50
C GLY A 298 8.46 2.11 -8.62
N CYS A 299 7.61 2.75 -7.82
CA CYS A 299 7.57 4.21 -7.72
C CYS A 299 8.90 4.78 -7.21
N ALA A 300 9.54 4.12 -6.24
CA ALA A 300 10.83 4.55 -5.70
C ALA A 300 11.95 4.48 -6.75
N ASP A 301 11.99 3.43 -7.56
CA ASP A 301 12.95 3.29 -8.66
C ASP A 301 12.77 4.40 -9.72
N GLU A 302 11.52 4.76 -10.04
CA GLU A 302 11.24 5.87 -10.94
C GLU A 302 11.62 7.23 -10.33
N VAL A 303 11.41 7.44 -9.03
CA VAL A 303 11.88 8.64 -8.31
C VAL A 303 13.40 8.77 -8.43
N VAL A 304 14.16 7.70 -8.20
CA VAL A 304 15.62 7.71 -8.39
C VAL A 304 15.98 8.07 -9.82
N SER A 305 15.31 7.47 -10.81
CA SER A 305 15.55 7.78 -12.22
C SER A 305 15.35 9.26 -12.54
N LEU A 306 14.30 9.90 -11.98
CA LEU A 306 14.07 11.33 -12.13
C LEU A 306 15.13 12.18 -11.44
N VAL A 307 15.61 11.79 -10.25
CA VAL A 307 16.71 12.48 -9.56
C VAL A 307 17.99 12.44 -10.39
N ASP A 308 18.32 11.27 -10.97
CA ASP A 308 19.59 11.06 -11.71
C ASP A 308 19.60 11.68 -13.11
N GLN A 309 18.45 11.81 -13.79
CA GLN A 309 18.37 12.40 -15.15
C GLN A 309 18.86 13.84 -15.26
N SER A 310 19.09 14.52 -14.17
CA SER A 310 19.51 15.92 -14.12
C SER A 310 20.98 16.11 -13.75
N LEU A 311 21.72 15.00 -13.65
CA LEU A 311 23.18 14.99 -13.50
C LEU A 311 23.85 14.88 -14.86
#